data_368b2f06903928a5f55b13edda9cf40b
#
_entry.id   368b2f06903928a5f55b13edda9cf40b
#
_cell.length_a   1.000
_cell.length_b   1.000
_cell.length_c   1.000
_cell.angle_alpha   90.00
_cell.angle_beta   90.00
_cell.angle_gamma   90.00
#
_symmetry.space_group_name_H-M   'P 1'
#
loop_
_entity.id
_entity.type
_entity.pdbx_description
1 polymer ?
#
loop_
_entity_poly.entity_id
_entity_poly.type
_entity_poly.pdbx_seq_one_letter_code
_entity_poly.pdbx_strand_id
1 'polypeptide(L)'
;MRTRARPARLGLVAGIVLALVLPLLATDTSQAASATSLSVNLASTRGPSTGVGEGFLYGFSEDGSRPADQFIQPLGINAFRGGGWFSGGWIKDGYQYGSATRADLDSIIAQAKRLTRPPYHAQYQVLVSDIYGANGGQPSNTRYPCDNGDCSNWVGFIDSTVGALRASGLTFSYDIWNEPDISAFWTRGVNSAQYFQMWDTAYREIRRIAPGAQIVGPSFAFTPERNPAEWRTWLAHVKAAGTVPDMIANHNEGDVDDPVTVARALNSALTAAGIGPLPLSSNEYQPADRQTAGVTAWYLARFAQSGYTNAMRGNWVCCVTPNLTGVLTQSGGSWQPTGNWWALRDYADMTGTLVDTSGQVGSTAISAAEDSSAKRAVAVIGDSNGYTGAASVTFNGLASLPWLANDGGVHVTVHRIPDQAPLSAPQTVYDQNMSTSGGSITVPFTFQGAHDAFAVYLTPASSSGGGFPDGYHQLVVADNNLCMDVYGDSRSTGAAIDQWTCNGQGNQQFRFVAASGGYGELRAQNSGLDVAVADSSTAPGIPDIVQQAPGAAANSLWLPVRQSDGAYEFQNKNSGLCLDVYGAAGNPGQQLDQWQCKNMPGTNQDFILR
;
A
#
# COMPACT_ATOMS: atom_id res chain seq x y z
N MET A 1 -15.68 53.14 45.76
CA MET A 1 -15.83 54.63 45.80
C MET A 1 -15.72 55.06 44.32
N ARG A 2 -16.89 55.46 43.77
CA ARG A 2 -17.31 56.81 43.39
C ARG A 2 -16.24 57.52 42.51
N THR A 3 -16.47 58.03 41.30
CA THR A 3 -17.62 58.77 40.73
C THR A 3 -17.43 58.91 39.21
N ARG A 4 -18.44 58.72 38.50
CA ARG A 4 -19.18 59.44 37.46
C ARG A 4 -18.67 60.84 37.06
N ALA A 5 -18.63 61.07 35.71
CA ALA A 5 -19.29 62.23 35.07
C ALA A 5 -19.34 62.08 33.53
N ARG A 6 -20.50 62.21 32.95
CA ARG A 6 -20.90 62.72 31.64
C ARG A 6 -21.33 64.20 31.81
N PRO A 7 -21.73 65.01 30.79
CA PRO A 7 -21.67 64.96 29.32
C PRO A 7 -21.36 66.35 28.69
N ALA A 8 -21.27 66.43 27.34
CA ALA A 8 -21.76 67.62 26.63
C ALA A 8 -22.09 67.32 25.15
N ARG A 9 -23.30 67.67 24.78
CA ARG A 9 -23.85 67.71 23.41
C ARG A 9 -23.48 69.04 22.78
N LEU A 10 -23.23 69.05 21.45
CA LEU A 10 -23.71 70.11 20.55
C LEU A 10 -23.85 69.50 19.14
N GLY A 11 -24.89 69.87 18.51
CA GLY A 11 -25.49 69.35 17.33
C GLY A 11 -25.42 70.30 16.10
N LEU A 12 -26.11 69.86 15.09
CA LEU A 12 -26.50 70.49 13.84
C LEU A 12 -25.46 70.42 12.71
N VAL A 13 -25.77 70.01 11.48
CA VAL A 13 -26.77 70.37 10.50
C VAL A 13 -26.78 69.31 9.41
N ALA A 14 -27.95 69.01 8.86
CA ALA A 14 -28.21 68.08 7.76
C ALA A 14 -27.71 68.58 6.41
N GLY A 15 -27.19 67.63 5.62
CA GLY A 15 -27.03 67.78 4.20
C GLY A 15 -27.25 66.43 3.55
N ILE A 16 -28.45 66.25 2.94
CA ILE A 16 -28.81 65.04 2.22
C ILE A 16 -28.15 65.13 0.83
N VAL A 17 -27.15 64.28 0.60
CA VAL A 17 -26.67 63.95 -0.75
C VAL A 17 -27.06 62.49 -1.01
N LEU A 18 -28.04 62.33 -1.91
CA LEU A 18 -28.51 61.04 -2.39
C LEU A 18 -27.44 60.51 -3.38
N ALA A 19 -26.50 59.71 -2.92
CA ALA A 19 -25.63 58.98 -3.80
C ALA A 19 -26.25 57.60 -4.08
N LEU A 20 -26.66 57.38 -5.33
CA LEU A 20 -27.03 56.06 -5.86
C LEU A 20 -25.78 55.16 -5.75
N VAL A 21 -25.77 54.26 -4.77
CA VAL A 21 -24.84 53.14 -4.74
C VAL A 21 -25.47 51.99 -5.54
N LEU A 22 -25.06 51.86 -6.80
CA LEU A 22 -25.22 50.59 -7.53
C LEU A 22 -24.40 49.51 -6.79
N PRO A 23 -24.97 48.36 -6.44
CA PRO A 23 -24.17 47.25 -5.99
C PRO A 23 -23.37 46.75 -7.20
N LEU A 24 -22.06 46.92 -7.18
CA LEU A 24 -21.15 46.09 -7.97
C LEU A 24 -21.36 44.66 -7.47
N LEU A 25 -22.08 43.86 -8.23
CA LEU A 25 -22.00 42.42 -8.15
C LEU A 25 -20.56 42.05 -8.51
N ALA A 26 -19.72 41.88 -7.52
CA ALA A 26 -18.49 41.12 -7.69
C ALA A 26 -18.91 39.71 -8.11
N THR A 27 -18.83 39.42 -9.39
CA THR A 27 -18.79 38.05 -9.86
C THR A 27 -17.50 37.50 -9.35
N ASP A 28 -17.56 36.74 -8.23
CA ASP A 28 -16.52 35.78 -7.91
C ASP A 28 -16.44 34.81 -9.08
N THR A 29 -15.58 35.15 -10.04
CA THR A 29 -15.06 34.17 -10.96
C THR A 29 -14.17 33.24 -10.10
N SER A 30 -14.78 32.21 -9.54
CA SER A 30 -14.00 31.05 -9.11
C SER A 30 -13.18 30.62 -10.32
N GLN A 31 -11.91 30.95 -10.32
CA GLN A 31 -10.97 30.45 -11.31
C GLN A 31 -11.03 28.93 -11.17
N ALA A 32 -11.69 28.26 -12.12
CA ALA A 32 -11.70 26.82 -12.16
C ALA A 32 -10.24 26.38 -12.10
N ALA A 33 -9.87 25.61 -11.08
CA ALA A 33 -8.53 25.07 -10.98
C ALA A 33 -8.19 24.41 -12.32
N SER A 34 -7.06 24.78 -12.91
CA SER A 34 -6.64 24.20 -14.19
C SER A 34 -6.57 22.68 -14.01
N ALA A 35 -7.17 21.92 -14.94
CA ALA A 35 -7.18 20.47 -14.87
C ALA A 35 -5.76 19.94 -14.80
N THR A 36 -5.49 19.02 -13.86
CA THR A 36 -4.19 18.37 -13.72
C THR A 36 -3.98 17.40 -14.88
N SER A 37 -2.91 17.60 -15.66
CA SER A 37 -2.55 16.75 -16.79
C SER A 37 -1.28 15.98 -16.48
N LEU A 38 -1.37 14.66 -16.45
CA LEU A 38 -0.28 13.72 -16.18
C LEU A 38 0.05 12.96 -17.46
N SER A 39 1.29 12.47 -17.58
CA SER A 39 1.66 11.61 -18.70
C SER A 39 2.54 10.44 -18.29
N VAL A 40 2.39 9.35 -19.04
CA VAL A 40 3.18 8.12 -18.97
C VAL A 40 3.79 7.87 -20.34
N ASN A 41 5.08 7.57 -20.40
CA ASN A 41 5.76 7.18 -21.64
C ASN A 41 6.15 5.69 -21.59
N LEU A 42 5.29 4.84 -22.10
CA LEU A 42 5.49 3.38 -22.10
C LEU A 42 6.69 2.91 -22.93
N ALA A 43 7.21 3.76 -23.82
CA ALA A 43 8.40 3.46 -24.62
C ALA A 43 9.73 3.79 -23.90
N SER A 44 9.69 4.45 -22.74
CA SER A 44 10.88 4.88 -22.01
C SER A 44 10.94 4.19 -20.64
N THR A 45 11.81 3.21 -20.53
CA THR A 45 11.95 2.37 -19.32
C THR A 45 12.97 2.92 -18.34
N ARG A 46 12.75 2.67 -17.03
CA ARG A 46 13.62 3.13 -15.93
C ARG A 46 14.28 1.99 -15.16
N GLY A 47 13.93 0.75 -15.44
CA GLY A 47 14.40 -0.42 -14.71
C GLY A 47 13.25 -1.18 -14.02
N PRO A 48 13.56 -2.27 -13.29
CA PRO A 48 12.53 -3.10 -12.70
C PRO A 48 11.72 -2.35 -11.64
N SER A 49 10.43 -2.65 -11.55
CA SER A 49 9.61 -2.30 -10.40
C SER A 49 9.99 -3.19 -9.22
N THR A 50 10.44 -2.58 -8.13
CA THR A 50 10.93 -3.29 -6.94
C THR A 50 10.02 -3.14 -5.74
N GLY A 51 8.85 -2.51 -5.89
CA GLY A 51 7.88 -2.35 -4.81
C GLY A 51 8.39 -1.46 -3.67
N VAL A 52 9.19 -0.45 -3.97
CA VAL A 52 9.67 0.50 -2.94
C VAL A 52 8.47 1.20 -2.30
N GLY A 53 8.34 1.10 -0.97
CA GLY A 53 7.19 1.62 -0.23
C GLY A 53 6.21 0.54 0.25
N GLU A 54 6.38 -0.70 -0.15
CA GLU A 54 5.57 -1.85 0.31
C GLU A 54 6.04 -2.40 1.67
N GLY A 55 6.85 -1.66 2.41
CA GLY A 55 7.31 -2.02 3.73
C GLY A 55 6.43 -1.45 4.84
N PHE A 56 6.56 -2.05 6.02
CA PHE A 56 5.84 -1.61 7.21
C PHE A 56 6.75 -1.55 8.44
N LEU A 57 6.55 -0.52 9.26
CA LEU A 57 7.04 -0.45 10.63
C LEU A 57 5.95 -0.97 11.54
N TYR A 58 6.17 -2.08 12.25
CA TYR A 58 5.18 -2.69 13.17
C TYR A 58 3.85 -3.10 12.49
N GLY A 59 2.78 -3.21 13.27
CA GLY A 59 1.44 -3.53 12.77
C GLY A 59 1.14 -5.00 12.60
N PHE A 60 1.97 -5.89 13.18
CA PHE A 60 1.74 -7.33 13.32
C PHE A 60 1.50 -7.71 14.79
N SER A 61 0.82 -8.83 15.03
CA SER A 61 0.75 -9.41 16.37
C SER A 61 2.12 -9.91 16.83
N GLU A 62 2.33 -10.00 18.16
CA GLU A 62 3.58 -10.46 18.74
C GLU A 62 3.98 -11.88 18.29
N ASP A 63 2.99 -12.75 18.11
CA ASP A 63 3.20 -14.13 17.63
C ASP A 63 3.38 -14.21 16.10
N GLY A 64 3.33 -13.10 15.39
CA GLY A 64 3.44 -13.00 13.94
C GLY A 64 2.26 -13.58 13.16
N SER A 65 1.21 -14.10 13.82
CA SER A 65 0.09 -14.79 13.15
C SER A 65 -0.89 -13.85 12.47
N ARG A 66 -0.94 -12.59 12.88
CA ARG A 66 -1.87 -11.59 12.33
C ARG A 66 -1.14 -10.35 11.83
N PRO A 67 -1.71 -9.64 10.83
CA PRO A 67 -2.97 -9.91 10.12
C PRO A 67 -2.92 -11.23 9.33
N ALA A 68 -4.11 -11.74 8.93
CA ALA A 68 -4.19 -12.92 8.08
C ALA A 68 -3.57 -12.67 6.69
N ASP A 69 -3.12 -13.74 6.02
CA ASP A 69 -2.41 -13.65 4.73
C ASP A 69 -3.23 -12.96 3.64
N GLN A 70 -4.54 -13.12 3.65
CA GLN A 70 -5.44 -12.41 2.73
C GLN A 70 -5.30 -10.88 2.74
N PHE A 71 -4.80 -10.30 3.84
CA PHE A 71 -4.58 -8.86 3.95
C PHE A 71 -3.16 -8.44 3.64
N ILE A 72 -2.19 -9.36 3.66
CA ILE A 72 -0.77 -9.01 3.50
C ILE A 72 -0.16 -9.53 2.21
N GLN A 73 -0.59 -10.69 1.69
CA GLN A 73 -0.11 -11.19 0.41
C GLN A 73 -0.38 -10.23 -0.76
N PRO A 74 -1.60 -9.65 -0.89
CA PRO A 74 -1.88 -8.74 -2.00
C PRO A 74 -1.08 -7.42 -1.98
N LEU A 75 -0.40 -7.12 -0.87
CA LEU A 75 0.36 -5.87 -0.73
C LEU A 75 1.83 -5.99 -1.14
N GLY A 76 2.30 -7.18 -1.54
CA GLY A 76 3.68 -7.37 -1.98
C GLY A 76 4.74 -7.05 -0.91
N ILE A 77 4.45 -7.21 0.38
CA ILE A 77 5.32 -6.79 1.48
C ILE A 77 6.74 -7.31 1.28
N ASN A 78 7.71 -6.39 1.11
CA ASN A 78 9.11 -6.70 0.82
C ASN A 78 10.10 -6.20 1.88
N ALA A 79 9.64 -5.39 2.84
CA ALA A 79 10.44 -4.88 3.94
C ALA A 79 9.60 -4.74 5.21
N PHE A 80 10.24 -4.94 6.36
CA PHE A 80 9.61 -4.78 7.66
C PHE A 80 10.62 -4.27 8.68
N ARG A 81 10.21 -3.35 9.55
CA ARG A 81 11.01 -2.87 10.68
C ARG A 81 10.29 -3.18 11.97
N GLY A 82 11.00 -3.81 12.90
CA GLY A 82 10.50 -4.18 14.21
C GLY A 82 11.60 -4.09 15.27
N GLY A 83 11.29 -4.39 16.51
CA GLY A 83 12.22 -4.22 17.63
C GLY A 83 12.13 -2.84 18.28
N GLY A 84 13.15 -2.43 19.00
CA GLY A 84 13.17 -1.17 19.74
C GLY A 84 12.31 -1.19 21.01
N TRP A 85 11.80 -2.35 21.39
CA TRP A 85 10.88 -2.52 22.50
C TRP A 85 11.14 -3.86 23.22
N PHE A 86 12.32 -3.96 23.82
CA PHE A 86 12.82 -5.23 24.34
C PHE A 86 12.55 -5.48 25.83
N SER A 87 12.09 -4.46 26.55
CA SER A 87 11.79 -4.57 27.98
C SER A 87 10.43 -3.98 28.36
N GLY A 88 9.56 -3.75 27.38
CA GLY A 88 8.31 -3.04 27.61
C GLY A 88 8.50 -1.55 27.85
N GLY A 89 9.64 -0.99 27.46
CA GLY A 89 10.02 0.41 27.62
C GLY A 89 10.96 0.61 28.81
N TRP A 90 12.23 0.44 28.57
CA TRP A 90 13.32 0.59 29.55
C TRP A 90 13.28 1.91 30.32
N ILE A 91 12.82 2.97 29.70
CA ILE A 91 12.69 4.28 30.33
C ILE A 91 11.60 4.31 31.39
N LYS A 92 10.50 3.59 31.16
CA LYS A 92 9.36 3.54 32.07
C LYS A 92 9.74 3.03 33.47
N ASP A 93 10.59 2.01 33.52
CA ASP A 93 10.95 1.33 34.75
C ASP A 93 12.39 1.62 35.20
N GLY A 94 13.04 2.63 34.61
CA GLY A 94 14.45 2.93 34.86
C GLY A 94 15.39 1.84 34.35
N TYR A 95 15.00 1.11 33.30
CA TYR A 95 15.81 0.09 32.66
C TYR A 95 17.17 0.64 32.26
N GLN A 96 18.17 -0.19 32.39
CA GLN A 96 19.53 0.17 32.02
C GLN A 96 20.08 -0.93 31.12
N TYR A 97 20.17 -0.67 29.85
CA TYR A 97 20.65 -1.62 28.86
C TYR A 97 21.53 -2.73 29.46
N GLY A 98 21.08 -3.96 29.32
CA GLY A 98 21.79 -5.13 29.81
C GLY A 98 21.53 -6.35 28.94
N SER A 99 20.26 -6.74 28.85
CA SER A 99 19.84 -7.84 27.99
C SER A 99 18.39 -7.63 27.54
N ALA A 100 18.10 -8.03 26.30
CA ALA A 100 16.74 -8.05 25.80
C ALA A 100 15.87 -9.06 26.54
N THR A 101 14.58 -8.79 26.69
CA THR A 101 13.65 -9.78 27.23
C THR A 101 13.45 -10.92 26.23
N ARG A 102 13.23 -12.14 26.74
CA ARG A 102 13.01 -13.30 25.88
C ARG A 102 11.73 -13.19 25.08
N ALA A 103 10.66 -12.62 25.67
CA ALA A 103 9.38 -12.44 25.01
C ALA A 103 9.49 -11.55 23.76
N ASP A 104 10.21 -10.44 23.85
CA ASP A 104 10.40 -9.52 22.72
C ASP A 104 11.23 -10.17 21.60
N LEU A 105 12.28 -10.89 21.96
CA LEU A 105 13.08 -11.64 20.98
C LEU A 105 12.27 -12.74 20.30
N ASP A 106 11.41 -13.45 21.04
CA ASP A 106 10.53 -14.47 20.48
C ASP A 106 9.49 -13.85 19.51
N SER A 107 8.98 -12.66 19.80
CA SER A 107 8.09 -11.91 18.91
C SER A 107 8.79 -11.56 17.59
N ILE A 108 9.98 -10.96 17.64
CA ILE A 108 10.76 -10.65 16.43
C ILE A 108 11.02 -11.92 15.61
N ILE A 109 11.41 -13.00 16.25
CA ILE A 109 11.68 -14.28 15.58
C ILE A 109 10.41 -14.85 14.94
N ALA A 110 9.27 -14.77 15.62
CA ALA A 110 7.99 -15.25 15.09
C ALA A 110 7.55 -14.46 13.85
N GLN A 111 7.59 -13.14 13.91
CA GLN A 111 7.29 -12.27 12.76
C GLN A 111 8.26 -12.50 11.60
N ALA A 112 9.57 -12.60 11.89
CA ALA A 112 10.58 -12.83 10.86
C ALA A 112 10.44 -14.21 10.20
N LYS A 113 10.08 -15.25 10.94
CA LYS A 113 9.81 -16.60 10.38
C LYS A 113 8.75 -16.56 9.28
N ARG A 114 7.76 -15.71 9.42
CA ARG A 114 6.70 -15.54 8.41
C ARG A 114 7.17 -14.65 7.27
N LEU A 115 7.73 -13.48 7.57
CA LEU A 115 7.97 -12.43 6.58
C LEU A 115 9.22 -12.65 5.74
N THR A 116 10.29 -13.28 6.28
CA THR A 116 11.54 -13.49 5.54
C THR A 116 11.54 -14.73 4.64
N ARG A 117 10.46 -15.48 4.61
CA ARG A 117 10.29 -16.72 3.84
C ARG A 117 9.24 -16.55 2.74
N PRO A 118 9.14 -17.53 1.80
CA PRO A 118 8.05 -17.53 0.85
C PRO A 118 6.68 -17.44 1.54
N PRO A 119 5.71 -16.70 0.95
CA PRO A 119 5.80 -15.99 -0.33
C PRO A 119 6.40 -14.58 -0.24
N TYR A 120 6.69 -14.05 0.96
CA TYR A 120 7.03 -12.64 1.19
C TYR A 120 8.47 -12.28 0.85
N HIS A 121 9.45 -13.06 1.36
CA HIS A 121 10.88 -12.78 1.23
C HIS A 121 11.30 -11.37 1.67
N ALA A 122 10.56 -10.79 2.62
CA ALA A 122 10.79 -9.43 3.09
C ALA A 122 12.12 -9.30 3.84
N GLN A 123 12.79 -8.18 3.67
CA GLN A 123 13.92 -7.78 4.50
C GLN A 123 13.39 -7.39 5.89
N TYR A 124 13.93 -8.00 6.95
CA TYR A 124 13.55 -7.64 8.32
C TYR A 124 14.66 -6.78 8.95
N GLN A 125 14.38 -5.50 9.18
CA GLN A 125 15.25 -4.59 9.92
C GLN A 125 14.87 -4.63 11.40
N VAL A 126 15.85 -4.94 12.25
CA VAL A 126 15.67 -4.92 13.70
C VAL A 126 16.23 -3.62 14.24
N LEU A 127 15.39 -2.84 14.89
CA LEU A 127 15.81 -1.65 15.62
C LEU A 127 16.56 -2.10 16.90
N VAL A 128 17.88 -1.90 16.90
CA VAL A 128 18.75 -2.22 18.03
C VAL A 128 18.76 -1.06 19.01
N SER A 129 17.75 -1.00 19.83
CA SER A 129 17.60 -0.08 20.96
C SER A 129 16.44 -0.57 21.83
N ASP A 130 16.27 0.01 23.00
CA ASP A 130 15.12 -0.27 23.88
C ASP A 130 14.60 1.04 24.46
N ILE A 131 14.00 1.83 23.56
CA ILE A 131 13.58 3.21 23.83
C ILE A 131 12.07 3.42 23.75
N TYR A 132 11.32 2.35 23.49
CA TYR A 132 9.89 2.45 23.33
C TYR A 132 9.20 2.99 24.58
N GLY A 133 8.30 3.97 24.40
CA GLY A 133 7.69 4.70 25.53
C GLY A 133 8.53 5.86 26.06
N ALA A 134 9.64 6.18 25.42
CA ALA A 134 10.51 7.30 25.79
C ALA A 134 9.80 8.65 25.74
N ASN A 135 9.24 9.01 24.63
CA ASN A 135 8.43 10.22 24.39
C ASN A 135 8.90 11.49 25.14
N GLY A 136 10.22 11.66 25.29
CA GLY A 136 10.81 12.80 26.00
C GLY A 136 10.67 12.79 27.54
N GLY A 137 10.05 11.76 28.11
CA GLY A 137 9.77 11.65 29.54
C GLY A 137 10.74 10.76 30.33
N GLN A 138 12.00 10.64 29.88
CA GLN A 138 12.97 9.79 30.55
C GLN A 138 13.24 10.25 31.97
N PRO A 139 13.26 9.33 32.96
CA PRO A 139 13.74 9.65 34.30
C PRO A 139 15.16 10.26 34.25
N SER A 140 15.43 11.22 35.12
CA SER A 140 16.72 11.92 35.16
C SER A 140 17.93 11.00 35.43
N ASN A 141 17.69 9.83 36.03
CA ASN A 141 18.70 8.81 36.33
C ASN A 141 18.80 7.72 35.24
N THR A 142 18.13 7.89 34.10
CA THR A 142 18.22 6.95 32.99
C THR A 142 19.67 6.83 32.51
N ARG A 143 20.16 5.60 32.47
CA ARG A 143 21.51 5.29 31.98
C ARG A 143 21.46 5.01 30.49
N TYR A 144 22.00 5.93 29.70
CA TYR A 144 22.14 5.76 28.25
C TYR A 144 23.36 4.89 27.91
N PRO A 145 23.40 4.33 26.70
CA PRO A 145 24.60 3.68 26.18
C PRO A 145 25.82 4.58 26.32
N CYS A 146 26.91 4.04 26.83
CA CYS A 146 28.20 4.69 26.99
C CYS A 146 28.20 5.93 27.94
N ASP A 147 27.24 6.07 28.86
CA ASP A 147 27.29 7.11 29.88
C ASP A 147 28.60 7.03 30.67
N ASN A 148 29.26 8.17 30.87
CA ASN A 148 30.57 8.29 31.50
C ASN A 148 31.69 7.46 30.85
N GLY A 149 31.55 7.15 29.57
CA GLY A 149 32.53 6.35 28.81
C GLY A 149 32.43 4.83 29.03
N ASP A 150 31.49 4.36 29.85
CA ASP A 150 31.26 2.94 30.09
C ASP A 150 30.18 2.40 29.16
N CYS A 151 30.58 1.63 28.16
CA CYS A 151 29.68 0.98 27.19
C CYS A 151 29.29 -0.45 27.57
N SER A 152 29.64 -0.94 28.73
CA SER A 152 29.46 -2.36 29.11
C SER A 152 27.97 -2.80 29.04
N ASN A 153 27.04 -1.97 29.48
CA ASN A 153 25.62 -2.24 29.38
C ASN A 153 25.13 -2.29 27.92
N TRP A 154 25.67 -1.44 27.06
CA TRP A 154 25.34 -1.40 25.64
C TRP A 154 25.87 -2.63 24.90
N VAL A 155 27.13 -3.00 25.13
CA VAL A 155 27.71 -4.24 24.59
C VAL A 155 26.90 -5.46 25.04
N GLY A 156 26.56 -5.56 26.32
CA GLY A 156 25.73 -6.66 26.82
C GLY A 156 24.36 -6.76 26.18
N PHE A 157 23.71 -5.60 25.92
CA PHE A 157 22.44 -5.56 25.21
C PHE A 157 22.58 -6.05 23.76
N ILE A 158 23.61 -5.60 23.03
CA ILE A 158 23.85 -6.01 21.65
C ILE A 158 24.20 -7.51 21.60
N ASP A 159 25.06 -8.00 22.48
CA ASP A 159 25.40 -9.42 22.58
C ASP A 159 24.16 -10.28 22.79
N SER A 160 23.32 -9.89 23.73
CA SER A 160 22.07 -10.59 24.02
C SER A 160 21.10 -10.59 22.82
N THR A 161 20.87 -9.42 22.23
CA THR A 161 19.90 -9.24 21.14
C THR A 161 20.38 -9.87 19.84
N VAL A 162 21.53 -9.45 19.33
CA VAL A 162 22.06 -9.92 18.04
C VAL A 162 22.46 -11.39 18.11
N GLY A 163 23.01 -11.82 19.27
CA GLY A 163 23.36 -13.22 19.53
C GLY A 163 22.15 -14.15 19.46
N ALA A 164 21.04 -13.77 20.11
CA ALA A 164 19.80 -14.55 20.10
C ALA A 164 19.16 -14.58 18.70
N LEU A 165 19.14 -13.45 18.01
CA LEU A 165 18.59 -13.37 16.65
C LEU A 165 19.41 -14.20 15.66
N ARG A 166 20.74 -14.12 15.72
CA ARG A 166 21.62 -14.98 14.91
C ARG A 166 21.39 -16.47 15.20
N ALA A 167 21.23 -16.84 16.46
CA ALA A 167 20.98 -18.24 16.86
C ALA A 167 19.65 -18.79 16.30
N SER A 168 18.71 -17.94 15.90
CA SER A 168 17.45 -18.35 15.24
C SER A 168 17.65 -18.91 13.83
N GLY A 169 18.81 -18.68 13.20
CA GLY A 169 19.09 -19.05 11.81
C GLY A 169 18.36 -18.21 10.75
N LEU A 170 17.69 -17.13 11.14
CA LEU A 170 17.05 -16.19 10.24
C LEU A 170 18.00 -15.05 9.85
N THR A 171 17.70 -14.38 8.76
CA THR A 171 18.47 -13.22 8.27
C THR A 171 17.82 -11.94 8.74
N PHE A 172 18.63 -11.06 9.34
CA PHE A 172 18.21 -9.74 9.80
C PHE A 172 19.18 -8.66 9.31
N SER A 173 18.65 -7.46 9.12
CA SER A 173 19.42 -6.22 9.11
C SER A 173 19.31 -5.56 10.47
N TYR A 174 20.35 -4.88 10.93
CA TYR A 174 20.38 -4.25 12.25
C TYR A 174 20.45 -2.73 12.11
N ASP A 175 19.41 -2.05 12.56
CA ASP A 175 19.27 -0.60 12.56
C ASP A 175 19.69 -0.06 13.92
N ILE A 176 20.81 0.68 13.95
CA ILE A 176 21.40 1.15 15.20
C ILE A 176 20.73 2.44 15.64
N TRP A 177 19.90 2.33 16.71
CA TRP A 177 19.18 3.42 17.33
C TRP A 177 18.02 3.96 16.47
N ASN A 178 17.21 4.85 17.09
CA ASN A 178 16.09 5.55 16.46
C ASN A 178 16.20 7.04 16.73
N GLU A 179 16.10 7.86 15.69
CA GLU A 179 15.97 9.33 15.78
C GLU A 179 16.87 9.97 16.83
N PRO A 180 18.19 9.76 16.80
CA PRO A 180 19.08 10.32 17.80
C PRO A 180 19.23 11.85 17.70
N ASP A 181 18.65 12.44 16.66
CA ASP A 181 18.62 13.89 16.39
C ASP A 181 17.43 14.58 17.05
N ILE A 182 16.54 13.84 17.73
CA ILE A 182 15.48 14.44 18.56
C ILE A 182 15.59 14.00 20.02
N SER A 183 15.23 14.91 20.92
CA SER A 183 15.37 14.68 22.37
C SER A 183 14.42 13.63 22.93
N ALA A 184 13.39 13.23 22.18
CA ALA A 184 12.51 12.12 22.55
C ALA A 184 13.26 10.81 22.73
N PHE A 185 14.30 10.57 21.91
CA PHE A 185 15.01 9.30 21.88
C PHE A 185 16.48 9.40 22.33
N TRP A 186 17.11 10.58 22.21
CA TRP A 186 18.49 10.76 22.62
C TRP A 186 18.72 12.12 23.27
N THR A 187 18.99 12.15 24.58
CA THR A 187 19.15 13.39 25.36
C THR A 187 20.61 13.82 25.56
N ARG A 188 21.59 13.06 25.04
CA ARG A 188 23.02 13.30 25.22
C ARG A 188 23.65 14.12 24.09
N GLY A 189 22.79 14.64 23.19
CA GLY A 189 23.19 15.41 22.01
C GLY A 189 23.61 14.52 20.84
N VAL A 190 22.93 14.71 19.72
CA VAL A 190 23.33 14.09 18.45
C VAL A 190 24.75 14.55 18.09
N ASN A 191 25.53 13.66 17.49
CA ASN A 191 26.92 13.91 17.12
C ASN A 191 27.85 14.32 18.30
N SER A 192 27.44 14.07 19.55
CA SER A 192 28.32 14.16 20.70
C SER A 192 29.35 13.01 20.72
N ALA A 193 30.42 13.16 21.48
CA ALA A 193 31.40 12.10 21.65
C ALA A 193 30.78 10.79 22.16
N GLN A 194 29.78 10.88 23.04
CA GLN A 194 29.05 9.73 23.55
C GLN A 194 28.20 9.07 22.47
N TYR A 195 27.51 9.85 21.61
CA TYR A 195 26.74 9.29 20.50
C TYR A 195 27.64 8.52 19.53
N PHE A 196 28.78 9.09 19.18
CA PHE A 196 29.75 8.44 18.31
C PHE A 196 30.32 7.18 18.96
N GLN A 197 30.62 7.21 20.24
CA GLN A 197 31.08 6.02 20.97
C GLN A 197 30.02 4.92 20.99
N MET A 198 28.76 5.27 21.21
CA MET A 198 27.61 4.35 21.14
C MET A 198 27.49 3.70 19.76
N TRP A 199 27.51 4.50 18.69
CA TRP A 199 27.43 4.04 17.31
C TRP A 199 28.58 3.09 16.96
N ASP A 200 29.83 3.55 17.18
CA ASP A 200 31.03 2.79 16.85
C ASP A 200 31.11 1.46 17.62
N THR A 201 30.68 1.45 18.88
CA THR A 201 30.60 0.25 19.70
C THR A 201 29.59 -0.73 19.11
N ALA A 202 28.38 -0.27 18.82
CA ALA A 202 27.34 -1.11 18.23
C ALA A 202 27.77 -1.68 16.88
N TYR A 203 28.30 -0.84 15.99
CA TYR A 203 28.77 -1.26 14.67
C TYR A 203 29.79 -2.40 14.77
N ARG A 204 30.84 -2.22 15.59
CA ARG A 204 31.91 -3.22 15.75
C ARG A 204 31.40 -4.49 16.40
N GLU A 205 30.51 -4.36 17.37
CA GLU A 205 29.96 -5.51 18.11
C GLU A 205 29.02 -6.34 17.23
N ILE A 206 28.14 -5.70 16.45
CA ILE A 206 27.30 -6.40 15.47
C ILE A 206 28.18 -7.11 14.43
N ARG A 207 29.23 -6.47 13.91
CA ARG A 207 30.17 -7.11 12.99
C ARG A 207 30.88 -8.30 13.61
N ARG A 208 31.22 -8.26 14.89
CA ARG A 208 31.82 -9.37 15.62
C ARG A 208 30.88 -10.58 15.73
N ILE A 209 29.61 -10.32 16.06
CA ILE A 209 28.61 -11.38 16.29
C ILE A 209 28.06 -11.91 14.97
N ALA A 210 27.74 -11.03 14.03
CA ALA A 210 27.08 -11.31 12.75
C ALA A 210 27.82 -10.62 11.59
N PRO A 211 29.01 -11.11 11.18
CA PRO A 211 29.89 -10.41 10.23
C PRO A 211 29.27 -10.09 8.87
N GLY A 212 28.33 -10.94 8.41
CA GLY A 212 27.64 -10.77 7.12
C GLY A 212 26.31 -10.04 7.20
N ALA A 213 25.88 -9.59 8.39
CA ALA A 213 24.62 -8.88 8.53
C ALA A 213 24.73 -7.44 8.00
N GLN A 214 23.67 -6.94 7.39
CA GLN A 214 23.58 -5.56 6.97
C GLN A 214 23.36 -4.65 8.19
N ILE A 215 24.17 -3.61 8.32
CA ILE A 215 24.02 -2.55 9.33
C ILE A 215 23.36 -1.35 8.67
N VAL A 216 22.33 -0.82 9.32
CA VAL A 216 21.47 0.26 8.86
C VAL A 216 21.59 1.45 9.80
N GLY A 217 21.48 2.65 9.30
CA GLY A 217 21.45 3.89 10.09
C GLY A 217 21.87 5.13 9.29
N PRO A 218 21.81 6.31 9.91
CA PRO A 218 21.61 6.62 11.33
C PRO A 218 20.15 6.67 11.77
N SER A 219 19.18 6.53 10.85
CA SER A 219 17.74 6.65 11.12
C SER A 219 17.37 7.99 11.78
N PHE A 220 17.91 9.08 11.22
CA PHE A 220 17.60 10.44 11.67
C PHE A 220 16.16 10.83 11.31
N ALA A 221 15.49 11.54 12.23
CA ALA A 221 14.17 12.13 12.00
C ALA A 221 14.22 13.25 10.95
N PHE A 222 15.32 14.00 10.90
CA PHE A 222 15.47 15.11 9.95
C PHE A 222 16.34 14.72 8.76
N THR A 223 15.83 15.00 7.57
CA THR A 223 16.53 14.78 6.30
C THR A 223 17.75 15.70 6.14
N PRO A 224 18.69 15.40 5.22
CA PRO A 224 19.85 16.28 4.98
C PRO A 224 19.46 17.69 4.53
N GLU A 225 18.27 17.88 3.96
CA GLU A 225 17.78 19.19 3.56
C GLU A 225 17.35 20.04 4.76
N ARG A 226 16.78 19.39 5.77
CA ARG A 226 16.35 20.04 7.00
C ARG A 226 17.49 20.26 7.96
N ASN A 227 18.42 19.31 8.04
CA ASN A 227 19.56 19.39 8.98
C ASN A 227 20.91 19.01 8.33
N PRO A 228 21.39 19.77 7.34
CA PRO A 228 22.60 19.42 6.59
C PRO A 228 23.88 19.38 7.45
N ALA A 229 23.92 20.12 8.56
CA ALA A 229 25.10 20.17 9.43
C ALA A 229 25.27 18.86 10.22
N GLU A 230 24.17 18.29 10.73
CA GLU A 230 24.21 17.02 11.47
C GLU A 230 24.61 15.86 10.57
N TRP A 231 24.00 15.75 9.40
CA TRP A 231 24.37 14.75 8.42
C TRP A 231 25.84 14.83 8.01
N ARG A 232 26.34 16.02 7.73
CA ARG A 232 27.75 16.20 7.37
C ARG A 232 28.68 15.77 8.51
N THR A 233 28.36 16.13 9.75
CA THR A 233 29.17 15.80 10.93
C THR A 233 29.17 14.30 11.17
N TRP A 234 28.01 13.66 11.09
CA TRP A 234 27.89 12.23 11.26
C TRP A 234 28.64 11.45 10.18
N LEU A 235 28.43 11.78 8.90
CA LEU A 235 29.11 11.12 7.78
C LEU A 235 30.64 11.27 7.86
N ALA A 236 31.14 12.44 8.27
CA ALA A 236 32.58 12.64 8.46
C ALA A 236 33.13 11.72 9.56
N HIS A 237 32.39 11.57 10.68
CA HIS A 237 32.81 10.70 11.78
C HIS A 237 32.84 9.22 11.35
N VAL A 238 31.74 8.68 10.82
CA VAL A 238 31.65 7.25 10.48
C VAL A 238 32.66 6.86 9.40
N LYS A 239 32.97 7.78 8.47
CA LYS A 239 34.05 7.57 7.51
C LYS A 239 35.42 7.49 8.19
N ALA A 240 35.72 8.43 9.07
CA ALA A 240 37.01 8.46 9.78
C ALA A 240 37.19 7.26 10.72
N ALA A 241 36.13 6.85 11.38
CA ALA A 241 36.11 5.70 12.31
C ALA A 241 36.06 4.32 11.62
N GLY A 242 35.79 4.29 10.31
CA GLY A 242 35.57 3.03 9.56
C GLY A 242 34.30 2.30 9.97
N THR A 243 33.25 3.06 10.35
CA THR A 243 31.95 2.53 10.83
C THR A 243 30.80 3.00 9.95
N VAL A 244 31.05 3.19 8.65
CA VAL A 244 30.00 3.50 7.65
C VAL A 244 29.03 2.33 7.58
N PRO A 245 27.71 2.54 7.70
CA PRO A 245 26.73 1.47 7.57
C PRO A 245 26.68 0.91 6.14
N ASP A 246 26.08 -0.26 5.97
CA ASP A 246 25.86 -0.85 4.65
C ASP A 246 24.67 -0.22 3.91
N MET A 247 23.75 0.38 4.67
CA MET A 247 22.54 1.04 4.16
C MET A 247 22.29 2.32 4.95
N ILE A 248 22.13 3.43 4.24
CA ILE A 248 21.76 4.70 4.86
C ILE A 248 20.26 4.71 5.11
N ALA A 249 19.87 5.04 6.34
CA ALA A 249 18.47 5.18 6.72
C ALA A 249 18.14 6.59 7.23
N ASN A 250 16.93 7.03 6.90
CA ASN A 250 16.30 8.26 7.39
C ASN A 250 14.79 8.09 7.47
N HIS A 251 14.12 9.02 8.16
CA HIS A 251 12.66 9.12 8.19
C HIS A 251 12.16 10.19 7.21
N ASN A 252 11.03 9.92 6.56
CA ASN A 252 10.34 10.83 5.65
C ASN A 252 8.97 11.19 6.24
N GLU A 253 8.97 11.85 7.40
CA GLU A 253 7.77 12.14 8.19
C GLU A 253 7.51 13.62 8.38
N GLY A 254 8.48 14.45 8.09
CA GLY A 254 8.34 15.88 8.24
C GLY A 254 7.54 16.46 7.09
N ASP A 255 6.37 17.01 7.37
CA ASP A 255 5.56 17.85 6.49
C ASP A 255 5.55 17.42 5.00
N VAL A 256 5.36 16.12 4.77
CA VAL A 256 5.41 15.47 3.45
C VAL A 256 6.78 15.62 2.75
N ASP A 257 7.84 15.11 3.38
CA ASP A 257 9.18 15.05 2.77
C ASP A 257 9.16 14.24 1.46
N ASP A 258 9.51 14.88 0.35
CA ASP A 258 9.49 14.22 -0.96
C ASP A 258 10.65 13.21 -1.11
N PRO A 259 10.36 11.90 -1.23
CA PRO A 259 11.38 10.86 -1.35
C PRO A 259 12.42 11.09 -2.45
N VAL A 260 12.02 11.65 -3.59
CA VAL A 260 12.95 11.94 -4.71
C VAL A 260 13.95 13.01 -4.33
N THR A 261 13.48 14.05 -3.66
CA THR A 261 14.31 15.18 -3.24
C THR A 261 15.25 14.75 -2.11
N VAL A 262 14.73 14.02 -1.12
CA VAL A 262 15.52 13.49 0.00
C VAL A 262 16.59 12.50 -0.49
N ALA A 263 16.27 11.56 -1.37
CA ALA A 263 17.27 10.64 -1.93
C ALA A 263 18.41 11.37 -2.65
N ARG A 264 18.08 12.44 -3.39
CA ARG A 264 19.08 13.27 -4.05
C ARG A 264 19.98 13.98 -3.04
N ALA A 265 19.39 14.49 -1.95
CA ALA A 265 20.16 15.16 -0.88
C ALA A 265 21.07 14.18 -0.14
N LEU A 266 20.59 12.96 0.16
CA LEU A 266 21.41 11.89 0.76
C LEU A 266 22.59 11.51 -0.14
N ASN A 267 22.36 11.25 -1.41
CA ASN A 267 23.42 10.92 -2.36
C ASN A 267 24.44 12.07 -2.52
N SER A 268 23.97 13.31 -2.48
CA SER A 268 24.85 14.48 -2.48
C SER A 268 25.70 14.58 -1.21
N ALA A 269 25.11 14.31 -0.05
CA ALA A 269 25.81 14.29 1.24
C ALA A 269 26.88 13.19 1.31
N LEU A 270 26.54 11.97 0.83
CA LEU A 270 27.48 10.85 0.72
C LEU A 270 28.66 11.20 -0.19
N THR A 271 28.39 11.76 -1.36
CA THR A 271 29.41 12.20 -2.31
C THR A 271 30.32 13.27 -1.70
N ALA A 272 29.74 14.28 -1.04
CA ALA A 272 30.48 15.34 -0.37
C ALA A 272 31.38 14.81 0.77
N ALA A 273 30.93 13.76 1.48
CA ALA A 273 31.74 13.06 2.47
C ALA A 273 32.80 12.15 1.85
N GLY A 274 32.80 11.96 0.52
CA GLY A 274 33.68 11.02 -0.19
C GLY A 274 33.38 9.56 0.16
N ILE A 275 32.11 9.26 0.46
CA ILE A 275 31.57 7.92 0.60
C ILE A 275 30.93 7.56 -0.74
N GLY A 276 31.11 6.34 -1.21
CA GLY A 276 30.46 5.85 -2.43
C GLY A 276 28.94 5.78 -2.29
N PRO A 277 28.22 5.54 -3.39
CA PRO A 277 26.78 5.33 -3.32
C PRO A 277 26.47 4.09 -2.44
N LEU A 278 25.50 4.25 -1.56
CA LEU A 278 24.99 3.20 -0.68
C LEU A 278 23.50 2.98 -0.92
N PRO A 279 22.98 1.79 -0.66
CA PRO A 279 21.53 1.58 -0.59
C PRO A 279 20.88 2.56 0.39
N LEU A 280 19.69 3.04 0.04
CA LEU A 280 18.91 3.96 0.88
C LEU A 280 17.67 3.24 1.43
N SER A 281 17.34 3.48 2.69
CA SER A 281 16.12 3.03 3.37
C SER A 281 15.38 4.23 3.95
N SER A 282 14.10 4.36 3.65
CA SER A 282 13.21 5.22 4.43
C SER A 282 12.49 4.32 5.42
N ASN A 283 13.10 4.10 6.59
CA ASN A 283 12.58 3.10 7.52
C ASN A 283 11.44 3.59 8.42
N GLU A 284 11.02 4.84 8.22
CA GLU A 284 9.72 5.39 8.58
C GLU A 284 9.30 6.45 7.56
N TYR A 285 8.09 6.33 7.00
CA TYR A 285 7.55 7.34 6.10
C TYR A 285 6.07 7.59 6.33
N GLN A 286 5.60 8.73 5.89
CA GLN A 286 4.22 9.23 5.96
C GLN A 286 3.82 9.64 7.39
N PRO A 287 3.73 10.96 7.66
CA PRO A 287 3.35 11.51 8.95
C PRO A 287 2.01 10.95 9.48
N ALA A 288 1.90 10.84 10.80
CA ALA A 288 0.73 10.27 11.47
C ALA A 288 -0.60 10.98 11.12
N ASP A 289 -0.56 12.28 10.92
CA ASP A 289 -1.71 13.12 10.58
C ASP A 289 -2.02 13.20 9.08
N ARG A 290 -1.22 12.52 8.25
CA ARG A 290 -1.32 12.50 6.78
C ARG A 290 -1.55 11.11 6.20
N GLN A 291 -2.08 10.18 6.99
CA GLN A 291 -2.25 8.77 6.57
C GLN A 291 -3.55 8.56 5.80
N THR A 292 -3.72 9.26 4.69
CA THR A 292 -4.88 9.16 3.78
C THR A 292 -4.51 8.38 2.51
N ALA A 293 -5.50 7.87 1.78
CA ALA A 293 -5.30 7.11 0.56
C ALA A 293 -4.52 7.92 -0.50
N GLY A 294 -4.87 9.18 -0.70
CA GLY A 294 -4.20 10.07 -1.64
C GLY A 294 -2.73 10.31 -1.31
N VAL A 295 -2.42 10.56 -0.03
CA VAL A 295 -1.03 10.77 0.44
C VAL A 295 -0.25 9.46 0.38
N THR A 296 -0.86 8.31 0.71
CA THR A 296 -0.23 6.99 0.55
C THR A 296 0.18 6.75 -0.90
N ALA A 297 -0.74 6.91 -1.85
CA ALA A 297 -0.44 6.74 -3.27
C ALA A 297 0.62 7.74 -3.77
N TRP A 298 0.62 8.97 -3.24
CA TRP A 298 1.65 9.97 -3.55
C TRP A 298 3.04 9.50 -3.10
N TYR A 299 3.19 9.05 -1.86
CA TYR A 299 4.46 8.52 -1.37
C TYR A 299 4.94 7.33 -2.20
N LEU A 300 4.04 6.38 -2.50
CA LEU A 300 4.36 5.21 -3.32
C LEU A 300 4.86 5.62 -4.72
N ALA A 301 4.16 6.55 -5.37
CA ALA A 301 4.57 7.08 -6.67
C ALA A 301 5.93 7.79 -6.61
N ARG A 302 6.22 8.52 -5.53
CA ARG A 302 7.50 9.21 -5.33
C ARG A 302 8.63 8.25 -4.98
N PHE A 303 8.35 7.22 -4.16
CA PHE A 303 9.34 6.18 -3.86
C PHE A 303 9.74 5.39 -5.10
N ALA A 304 8.81 5.00 -5.96
CA ALA A 304 9.11 4.33 -7.23
C ALA A 304 10.06 5.14 -8.14
N GLN A 305 10.14 6.46 -7.94
CA GLN A 305 11.01 7.37 -8.70
C GLN A 305 12.30 7.74 -7.99
N SER A 306 12.44 7.40 -6.70
CA SER A 306 13.45 8.01 -5.82
C SER A 306 14.83 7.36 -5.88
N GLY A 307 14.91 6.06 -6.15
CA GLY A 307 16.12 5.26 -6.00
C GLY A 307 16.38 4.75 -4.58
N TYR A 308 15.43 4.85 -3.68
CA TYR A 308 15.46 4.09 -2.43
C TYR A 308 15.41 2.58 -2.72
N THR A 309 16.03 1.79 -1.85
CA THR A 309 16.00 0.33 -1.93
C THR A 309 14.72 -0.22 -1.31
N ASN A 310 14.31 0.33 -0.18
CA ASN A 310 13.07 0.03 0.49
C ASN A 310 12.52 1.23 1.26
N ALA A 311 11.24 1.21 1.56
CA ALA A 311 10.61 2.17 2.46
C ALA A 311 9.52 1.49 3.29
N MET A 312 9.38 1.88 4.56
CA MET A 312 8.48 1.28 5.54
C MET A 312 7.53 2.33 6.07
N ARG A 313 6.24 2.07 5.90
CA ARG A 313 5.20 2.99 6.36
C ARG A 313 5.21 3.06 7.87
N GLY A 314 5.25 4.28 8.41
CA GLY A 314 5.22 4.55 9.84
C GLY A 314 3.92 4.12 10.51
N ASN A 315 4.00 3.64 11.75
CA ASN A 315 2.84 3.25 12.55
C ASN A 315 2.84 3.95 13.90
N TRP A 316 1.89 4.81 14.05
CA TRP A 316 1.69 5.56 15.29
C TRP A 316 0.57 5.00 16.17
N VAL A 317 -0.17 4.00 15.68
CA VAL A 317 -1.19 3.25 16.42
C VAL A 317 -0.61 1.89 16.79
N CYS A 318 0.38 1.91 17.55
CA CYS A 318 1.36 0.92 17.90
C CYS A 318 0.89 -0.49 18.19
N CYS A 319 1.72 -1.23 17.95
CA CYS A 319 2.94 -1.92 17.63
C CYS A 319 2.60 -3.37 17.48
N VAL A 320 1.67 -3.83 18.35
CA VAL A 320 1.11 -5.20 18.39
C VAL A 320 -0.33 -5.26 17.89
N THR A 321 -0.92 -4.12 17.54
CA THR A 321 -2.23 -4.08 16.89
C THR A 321 -2.07 -4.55 15.45
N PRO A 322 -2.65 -5.70 15.06
CA PRO A 322 -2.43 -6.28 13.75
C PRO A 322 -3.25 -5.59 12.66
N ASN A 323 -3.04 -4.29 12.51
CA ASN A 323 -3.77 -3.39 11.60
C ASN A 323 -2.90 -2.84 10.46
N LEU A 324 -1.65 -3.32 10.31
CA LEU A 324 -0.70 -2.85 9.32
C LEU A 324 -0.57 -1.32 9.31
N THR A 325 -0.33 -0.73 10.49
CA THR A 325 -0.16 0.72 10.61
C THR A 325 -1.37 1.55 10.17
N GLY A 326 -2.59 1.05 10.46
CA GLY A 326 -3.83 1.74 10.15
C GLY A 326 -4.35 1.54 8.72
N VAL A 327 -3.77 0.63 7.92
CA VAL A 327 -4.36 0.28 6.62
C VAL A 327 -5.53 -0.71 6.74
N LEU A 328 -5.66 -1.35 7.90
CA LEU A 328 -6.84 -2.14 8.27
C LEU A 328 -7.61 -1.46 9.40
N THR A 329 -8.93 -1.59 9.38
CA THR A 329 -9.83 -1.10 10.44
C THR A 329 -10.71 -2.24 10.95
N GLN A 330 -11.24 -2.12 12.16
CA GLN A 330 -12.22 -3.07 12.69
C GLN A 330 -13.64 -2.59 12.41
N SER A 331 -14.43 -3.46 11.81
CA SER A 331 -15.85 -3.24 11.58
C SER A 331 -16.60 -4.57 11.76
N GLY A 332 -17.71 -4.56 12.50
CA GLY A 332 -18.49 -5.78 12.76
C GLY A 332 -17.70 -6.90 13.44
N GLY A 333 -16.63 -6.59 14.18
CA GLY A 333 -15.79 -7.57 14.89
C GLY A 333 -14.71 -8.24 14.01
N SER A 334 -14.58 -7.86 12.74
CA SER A 334 -13.55 -8.34 11.81
C SER A 334 -12.68 -7.21 11.28
N TRP A 335 -11.46 -7.55 10.83
CA TRP A 335 -10.59 -6.63 10.12
C TRP A 335 -11.10 -6.41 8.70
N GLN A 336 -11.04 -5.17 8.23
CA GLN A 336 -11.50 -4.72 6.92
C GLN A 336 -10.44 -3.81 6.28
N PRO A 337 -10.26 -3.84 4.96
CA PRO A 337 -9.44 -2.89 4.23
C PRO A 337 -9.93 -1.45 4.38
N THR A 338 -8.99 -0.49 4.29
CA THR A 338 -9.27 0.94 4.15
C THR A 338 -8.85 1.45 2.77
N GLY A 339 -9.09 2.72 2.46
CA GLY A 339 -8.57 3.34 1.25
C GLY A 339 -7.03 3.26 1.14
N ASN A 340 -6.32 3.33 2.26
CA ASN A 340 -4.86 3.14 2.29
C ASN A 340 -4.45 1.73 1.85
N TRP A 341 -5.19 0.71 2.28
CA TRP A 341 -4.94 -0.67 1.87
C TRP A 341 -5.09 -0.86 0.37
N TRP A 342 -6.13 -0.27 -0.21
CA TRP A 342 -6.38 -0.35 -1.66
C TRP A 342 -5.33 0.43 -2.47
N ALA A 343 -4.84 1.57 -1.97
CA ALA A 343 -3.75 2.30 -2.60
C ALA A 343 -2.46 1.46 -2.66
N LEU A 344 -2.12 0.77 -1.57
CA LEU A 344 -0.99 -0.16 -1.51
C LEU A 344 -1.21 -1.38 -2.42
N ARG A 345 -2.40 -1.95 -2.41
CA ARG A 345 -2.75 -3.11 -3.21
C ARG A 345 -2.67 -2.83 -4.71
N ASP A 346 -3.21 -1.70 -5.17
CA ASP A 346 -3.13 -1.34 -6.58
C ASP A 346 -1.70 -0.93 -6.99
N TYR A 347 -0.91 -0.41 -6.05
CA TYR A 347 0.52 -0.18 -6.27
C TYR A 347 1.30 -1.49 -6.41
N ALA A 348 0.99 -2.51 -5.65
CA ALA A 348 1.62 -3.84 -5.76
C ALA A 348 1.38 -4.49 -7.13
N ASP A 349 0.36 -4.05 -7.88
CA ASP A 349 0.14 -4.46 -9.26
C ASP A 349 1.07 -3.78 -10.29
N MET A 350 1.82 -2.76 -9.88
CA MET A 350 2.86 -2.13 -10.71
C MET A 350 4.12 -3.01 -10.82
N THR A 351 3.94 -4.22 -11.33
CA THR A 351 5.02 -5.18 -11.57
C THR A 351 5.74 -4.92 -12.90
N GLY A 352 6.81 -5.67 -13.18
CA GLY A 352 7.55 -5.57 -14.43
C GLY A 352 8.54 -4.41 -14.46
N THR A 353 8.41 -3.50 -15.41
CA THR A 353 9.37 -2.43 -15.68
C THR A 353 8.76 -1.06 -15.47
N LEU A 354 9.37 -0.24 -14.60
CA LEU A 354 8.99 1.16 -14.44
C LEU A 354 9.23 1.95 -15.73
N VAL A 355 8.33 2.88 -16.03
CA VAL A 355 8.40 3.75 -17.21
C VAL A 355 8.45 5.23 -16.80
N ASP A 356 8.87 6.09 -17.73
CA ASP A 356 8.93 7.52 -17.46
C ASP A 356 7.54 8.12 -17.32
N THR A 357 7.40 8.98 -16.32
CA THR A 357 6.19 9.75 -16.04
C THR A 357 6.50 11.23 -15.88
N SER A 358 5.55 12.09 -16.21
CA SER A 358 5.69 13.54 -16.10
C SER A 358 4.34 14.24 -15.89
N GLY A 359 4.36 15.56 -15.80
CA GLY A 359 3.15 16.36 -15.62
C GLY A 359 2.72 16.49 -14.17
N GLN A 360 3.66 16.30 -13.23
CA GLN A 360 3.41 16.61 -11.82
C GLN A 360 3.10 18.10 -11.69
N VAL A 361 1.87 18.40 -11.28
CA VAL A 361 1.41 19.77 -11.07
C VAL A 361 1.13 19.94 -9.57
N GLY A 362 1.94 20.78 -8.92
CA GLY A 362 1.79 21.02 -7.48
C GLY A 362 2.05 19.76 -6.64
N SER A 363 1.02 19.30 -5.93
CA SER A 363 1.10 18.17 -4.99
C SER A 363 0.80 16.79 -5.61
N THR A 364 0.30 16.74 -6.86
CA THR A 364 -0.08 15.47 -7.50
C THR A 364 1.15 14.73 -8.05
N ALA A 365 1.24 13.43 -7.82
CA ALA A 365 2.31 12.57 -8.33
C ALA A 365 1.75 11.33 -9.04
N ILE A 366 2.50 10.83 -10.01
CA ILE A 366 2.20 9.61 -10.76
C ILE A 366 3.45 8.75 -10.90
N SER A 367 3.30 7.45 -10.80
CA SER A 367 4.28 6.46 -11.26
C SER A 367 3.57 5.37 -12.05
N ALA A 368 4.29 4.71 -12.97
CA ALA A 368 3.72 3.66 -13.80
C ALA A 368 4.75 2.58 -14.12
N ALA A 369 4.23 1.37 -14.37
CA ALA A 369 5.01 0.24 -14.85
C ALA A 369 4.26 -0.51 -15.95
N GLU A 370 5.00 -1.20 -16.81
CA GLU A 370 4.47 -2.15 -17.80
C GLU A 370 4.98 -3.55 -17.48
N ASP A 371 4.12 -4.54 -17.64
CA ASP A 371 4.45 -5.95 -17.43
C ASP A 371 3.86 -6.82 -18.54
N SER A 372 4.74 -7.25 -19.44
CA SER A 372 4.34 -8.10 -20.57
C SER A 372 3.94 -9.52 -20.13
N SER A 373 4.41 -9.99 -18.98
CA SER A 373 4.05 -11.30 -18.42
C SER A 373 2.67 -11.28 -17.79
N ALA A 374 2.35 -10.24 -17.06
CA ALA A 374 1.04 -9.99 -16.46
C ALA A 374 0.02 -9.40 -17.47
N LYS A 375 0.47 -9.06 -18.70
CA LYS A 375 -0.35 -8.46 -19.76
C LYS A 375 -1.06 -7.17 -19.32
N ARG A 376 -0.37 -6.32 -18.57
CA ARG A 376 -0.92 -5.05 -18.09
C ARG A 376 0.13 -3.95 -18.00
N ALA A 377 -0.32 -2.71 -18.08
CA ALA A 377 0.41 -1.56 -17.57
C ALA A 377 -0.45 -0.89 -16.49
N VAL A 378 0.18 -0.44 -15.42
CA VAL A 378 -0.51 0.16 -14.27
C VAL A 378 0.12 1.50 -13.95
N ALA A 379 -0.71 2.52 -13.72
CA ALA A 379 -0.27 3.81 -13.20
C ALA A 379 -0.99 4.10 -11.88
N VAL A 380 -0.24 4.48 -10.85
CA VAL A 380 -0.75 4.89 -9.54
C VAL A 380 -0.58 6.39 -9.38
N ILE A 381 -1.65 7.07 -8.93
CA ILE A 381 -1.74 8.52 -8.85
C ILE A 381 -2.21 8.89 -7.45
N GLY A 382 -1.48 9.78 -6.79
CA GLY A 382 -1.83 10.32 -5.48
C GLY A 382 -1.63 11.82 -5.39
N ASP A 383 -2.13 12.41 -4.32
CA ASP A 383 -1.99 13.83 -4.04
C ASP A 383 -1.62 14.07 -2.57
N SER A 384 -0.62 14.91 -2.32
CA SER A 384 -0.10 15.18 -0.98
C SER A 384 -0.76 16.37 -0.29
N ASN A 385 -1.62 17.13 -0.98
CA ASN A 385 -2.17 18.40 -0.46
C ASN A 385 -3.68 18.58 -0.67
N GLY A 386 -4.39 17.51 -0.98
CA GLY A 386 -5.85 17.56 -1.03
C GLY A 386 -6.42 18.16 -2.31
N TYR A 387 -5.84 17.88 -3.47
CA TYR A 387 -6.39 18.32 -4.76
C TYR A 387 -7.80 17.77 -4.99
N THR A 388 -8.67 18.62 -5.48
CA THR A 388 -10.00 18.24 -6.01
C THR A 388 -10.19 18.87 -7.38
N GLY A 389 -10.82 18.15 -8.30
CA GLY A 389 -11.07 18.65 -9.64
C GLY A 389 -10.74 17.66 -10.75
N ALA A 390 -10.91 18.11 -11.99
CA ALA A 390 -10.66 17.31 -13.18
C ALA A 390 -9.17 17.02 -13.35
N ALA A 391 -8.86 15.79 -13.76
CA ALA A 391 -7.52 15.35 -14.09
C ALA A 391 -7.55 14.43 -15.31
N SER A 392 -6.40 14.23 -15.92
CA SER A 392 -6.23 13.24 -16.99
C SER A 392 -4.83 12.67 -16.97
N VAL A 393 -4.69 11.44 -17.46
CA VAL A 393 -3.40 10.83 -17.76
C VAL A 393 -3.31 10.46 -19.24
N THR A 394 -2.23 10.89 -19.90
CA THR A 394 -1.95 10.52 -21.28
C THR A 394 -0.89 9.44 -21.32
N PHE A 395 -1.24 8.28 -21.85
CA PHE A 395 -0.30 7.18 -22.11
C PHE A 395 0.24 7.31 -23.53
N ASN A 396 1.54 7.52 -23.65
CA ASN A 396 2.28 7.61 -24.89
C ASN A 396 3.07 6.33 -25.12
N GLY A 397 3.50 6.09 -26.37
CA GLY A 397 4.37 4.96 -26.69
C GLY A 397 3.67 3.60 -26.77
N LEU A 398 2.34 3.57 -26.85
CA LEU A 398 1.56 2.32 -26.97
C LEU A 398 1.98 1.47 -28.17
N ALA A 399 2.41 2.09 -29.27
CA ALA A 399 2.90 1.38 -30.45
C ALA A 399 4.17 0.54 -30.19
N SER A 400 4.93 0.84 -29.12
CA SER A 400 6.10 0.05 -28.72
C SER A 400 5.75 -1.23 -27.97
N LEU A 401 4.49 -1.38 -27.54
CA LEU A 401 3.99 -2.51 -26.76
C LEU A 401 2.90 -3.29 -27.53
N PRO A 402 3.26 -4.03 -28.59
CA PRO A 402 2.27 -4.76 -29.41
C PRO A 402 1.51 -5.84 -28.64
N TRP A 403 2.05 -6.30 -27.52
CA TRP A 403 1.36 -7.23 -26.62
C TRP A 403 0.22 -6.56 -25.84
N LEU A 404 0.26 -5.23 -25.66
CA LEU A 404 -0.73 -4.44 -24.95
C LEU A 404 -1.72 -3.79 -25.91
N ALA A 405 -1.21 -3.07 -26.90
CA ALA A 405 -2.00 -2.34 -27.89
C ALA A 405 -2.22 -3.19 -29.14
N ASN A 406 -2.89 -4.34 -29.00
CA ASN A 406 -3.27 -5.19 -30.11
C ASN A 406 -4.53 -4.66 -30.81
N ASP A 407 -4.73 -5.06 -32.06
CA ASP A 407 -5.92 -4.73 -32.87
C ASP A 407 -6.34 -3.25 -32.83
N GLY A 408 -5.35 -2.35 -32.58
CA GLY A 408 -5.56 -0.90 -32.57
C GLY A 408 -6.26 -0.36 -31.33
N GLY A 409 -6.32 -1.11 -30.23
CA GLY A 409 -6.96 -0.70 -28.99
C GLY A 409 -6.32 -1.24 -27.71
N VAL A 410 -6.68 -0.64 -26.60
CA VAL A 410 -6.41 -1.11 -25.23
C VAL A 410 -7.69 -1.04 -24.42
N HIS A 411 -7.85 -1.93 -23.48
CA HIS A 411 -8.88 -1.83 -22.45
C HIS A 411 -8.35 -0.99 -21.30
N VAL A 412 -9.15 -0.06 -20.80
CA VAL A 412 -8.78 0.88 -19.73
C VAL A 412 -9.75 0.73 -18.58
N THR A 413 -9.22 0.46 -17.39
CA THR A 413 -9.98 0.49 -16.13
C THR A 413 -9.38 1.55 -15.21
N VAL A 414 -10.21 2.40 -14.60
CA VAL A 414 -9.77 3.38 -13.61
C VAL A 414 -10.45 3.11 -12.28
N HIS A 415 -9.65 2.82 -11.28
CA HIS A 415 -10.06 2.76 -9.90
C HIS A 415 -9.92 4.15 -9.25
N ARG A 416 -11.01 4.66 -8.70
CA ARG A 416 -10.98 5.72 -7.70
C ARG A 416 -10.97 5.08 -6.32
N ILE A 417 -10.02 5.44 -5.50
CA ILE A 417 -9.82 4.92 -4.14
C ILE A 417 -10.11 6.06 -3.16
N PRO A 418 -11.35 6.18 -2.65
CA PRO A 418 -11.68 7.20 -1.66
C PRO A 418 -10.96 6.93 -0.33
N ASP A 419 -10.63 8.00 0.39
CA ASP A 419 -10.10 7.89 1.76
C ASP A 419 -11.23 7.52 2.73
N GLN A 420 -11.50 6.24 2.85
CA GLN A 420 -12.60 5.67 3.61
C GLN A 420 -12.15 4.46 4.43
N ALA A 421 -12.74 4.29 5.60
CA ALA A 421 -12.48 3.17 6.52
C ALA A 421 -13.79 2.68 7.16
N PRO A 422 -14.29 1.46 6.88
CA PRO A 422 -13.76 0.51 5.90
C PRO A 422 -14.07 0.89 4.44
N LEU A 423 -13.29 0.34 3.52
CA LEU A 423 -13.54 0.39 2.09
C LEU A 423 -13.47 -1.04 1.54
N SER A 424 -14.60 -1.59 1.12
CA SER A 424 -14.68 -2.97 0.64
C SER A 424 -14.05 -3.16 -0.74
N ALA A 425 -14.16 -2.15 -1.62
CA ALA A 425 -13.56 -2.14 -2.95
C ALA A 425 -13.34 -0.71 -3.44
N PRO A 426 -12.38 -0.46 -4.35
CA PRO A 426 -12.29 0.78 -5.10
C PRO A 426 -13.54 1.00 -5.95
N GLN A 427 -13.77 2.24 -6.34
CA GLN A 427 -14.84 2.58 -7.27
C GLN A 427 -14.30 2.55 -8.70
N THR A 428 -14.80 1.66 -9.54
CA THR A 428 -14.51 1.69 -10.97
C THR A 428 -15.23 2.89 -11.59
N VAL A 429 -14.47 3.91 -11.97
CA VAL A 429 -15.01 5.16 -12.53
C VAL A 429 -14.85 5.27 -14.05
N TYR A 430 -14.09 4.35 -14.64
CA TYR A 430 -13.91 4.20 -16.09
C TYR A 430 -13.60 2.74 -16.42
N ASP A 431 -14.26 2.17 -17.43
CA ASP A 431 -14.08 0.79 -17.81
C ASP A 431 -14.53 0.58 -19.26
N GLN A 432 -13.60 0.75 -20.23
CA GLN A 432 -13.92 0.60 -21.64
C GLN A 432 -12.67 0.48 -22.54
N ASN A 433 -12.88 -0.01 -23.76
CA ASN A 433 -11.85 -0.03 -24.78
C ASN A 433 -11.62 1.36 -25.37
N MET A 434 -10.36 1.72 -25.56
CA MET A 434 -9.93 2.95 -26.22
C MET A 434 -9.10 2.64 -27.46
N SER A 435 -9.33 3.37 -28.55
CA SER A 435 -8.52 3.25 -29.77
C SER A 435 -7.14 3.85 -29.58
N THR A 436 -6.11 3.14 -30.04
CA THR A 436 -4.70 3.56 -30.03
C THR A 436 -4.21 4.02 -31.39
N SER A 437 -5.09 4.33 -32.32
CA SER A 437 -4.75 4.72 -33.72
C SER A 437 -3.77 5.90 -33.82
N GLY A 438 -3.69 6.75 -32.79
CA GLY A 438 -2.74 7.86 -32.68
C GLY A 438 -1.45 7.52 -31.92
N GLY A 439 -1.24 6.27 -31.48
CA GLY A 439 -0.10 5.86 -30.66
C GLY A 439 -0.16 6.31 -29.20
N SER A 440 -1.22 7.02 -28.79
CA SER A 440 -1.47 7.46 -27.42
C SER A 440 -2.96 7.46 -27.11
N ILE A 441 -3.27 7.41 -25.81
CA ILE A 441 -4.62 7.60 -25.27
C ILE A 441 -4.59 8.61 -24.12
N THR A 442 -5.69 9.34 -23.91
CA THR A 442 -5.86 10.22 -22.77
C THR A 442 -7.09 9.78 -21.97
N VAL A 443 -6.87 9.42 -20.72
CA VAL A 443 -7.88 8.88 -19.80
C VAL A 443 -8.29 10.01 -18.83
N PRO A 444 -9.52 10.51 -18.87
CA PRO A 444 -10.00 11.52 -17.94
C PRO A 444 -10.51 10.89 -16.65
N PHE A 445 -10.34 11.58 -15.52
CA PHE A 445 -10.92 11.24 -14.23
C PHE A 445 -11.09 12.50 -13.37
N THR A 446 -11.70 12.35 -12.20
CA THR A 446 -11.97 13.51 -11.32
C THR A 446 -11.70 13.15 -9.86
N PHE A 447 -10.82 13.92 -9.20
CA PHE A 447 -10.67 13.89 -7.75
C PHE A 447 -11.94 14.49 -7.13
N GLN A 448 -12.81 13.63 -6.63
CA GLN A 448 -14.07 14.03 -5.99
C GLN A 448 -13.84 14.37 -4.52
N GLY A 449 -12.92 13.66 -3.86
CA GLY A 449 -12.47 13.91 -2.49
C GLY A 449 -11.03 14.42 -2.45
N ALA A 450 -10.73 15.26 -1.45
CA ALA A 450 -9.40 15.85 -1.25
C ALA A 450 -8.29 14.83 -0.96
N HIS A 451 -8.67 13.58 -0.67
CA HIS A 451 -7.72 12.52 -0.29
C HIS A 451 -7.92 11.25 -1.12
N ASP A 452 -8.52 11.39 -2.30
CA ASP A 452 -8.65 10.29 -3.24
C ASP A 452 -7.29 9.87 -3.80
N ALA A 453 -7.12 8.56 -4.02
CA ALA A 453 -6.09 8.00 -4.87
C ALA A 453 -6.71 7.40 -6.13
N PHE A 454 -5.87 7.16 -7.15
CA PHE A 454 -6.30 6.51 -8.38
C PHE A 454 -5.29 5.46 -8.82
N ALA A 455 -5.82 4.39 -9.45
CA ALA A 455 -5.04 3.47 -10.25
C ALA A 455 -5.66 3.36 -11.63
N VAL A 456 -4.82 3.40 -12.67
CA VAL A 456 -5.23 3.26 -14.06
C VAL A 456 -4.58 2.02 -14.63
N TYR A 457 -5.39 1.06 -15.03
CA TYR A 457 -4.97 -0.18 -15.65
C TYR A 457 -5.16 -0.12 -17.15
N LEU A 458 -4.14 -0.51 -17.89
CA LEU A 458 -4.24 -0.80 -19.31
C LEU A 458 -4.00 -2.29 -19.51
N THR A 459 -4.92 -2.95 -20.20
CA THR A 459 -4.79 -4.35 -20.62
C THR A 459 -5.07 -4.46 -22.12
N PRO A 460 -4.67 -5.57 -22.78
CA PRO A 460 -5.02 -5.76 -24.18
C PRO A 460 -6.54 -5.63 -24.42
N ALA A 461 -6.93 -4.84 -25.40
CA ALA A 461 -8.33 -4.82 -25.81
C ALA A 461 -8.73 -6.21 -26.31
N SER A 462 -9.76 -6.78 -25.73
CA SER A 462 -10.38 -7.97 -26.30
C SER A 462 -11.27 -7.59 -27.47
N SER A 463 -11.19 -8.31 -28.55
CA SER A 463 -11.99 -8.10 -29.78
C SER A 463 -13.49 -8.36 -29.59
N SER A 464 -13.90 -8.78 -28.40
CA SER A 464 -15.30 -8.95 -28.01
C SER A 464 -15.42 -8.76 -26.50
N GLY A 465 -16.38 -7.98 -26.05
CA GLY A 465 -16.61 -7.47 -24.70
C GLY A 465 -16.30 -8.46 -23.56
N GLY A 466 -15.51 -7.97 -22.59
CA GLY A 466 -15.21 -8.67 -21.33
C GLY A 466 -14.21 -9.82 -21.49
N GLY A 467 -12.95 -9.60 -21.13
CA GLY A 467 -11.78 -10.50 -21.16
C GLY A 467 -11.87 -11.98 -20.79
N PHE A 468 -13.02 -12.62 -20.93
CA PHE A 468 -13.18 -14.05 -20.70
C PHE A 468 -12.88 -14.81 -22.00
N PRO A 469 -11.99 -15.83 -22.01
CA PRO A 469 -11.63 -16.57 -23.21
C PRO A 469 -12.80 -17.29 -23.85
N ASP A 470 -12.81 -17.38 -25.19
CA ASP A 470 -13.79 -18.16 -25.93
C ASP A 470 -13.66 -19.65 -25.64
N GLY A 471 -14.78 -20.35 -25.68
CA GLY A 471 -14.82 -21.79 -25.50
C GLY A 471 -15.47 -22.21 -24.18
N TYR A 472 -15.44 -23.53 -23.94
CA TYR A 472 -15.87 -24.11 -22.68
C TYR A 472 -14.66 -24.34 -21.77
N HIS A 473 -14.78 -23.95 -20.53
CA HIS A 473 -13.75 -24.04 -19.51
C HIS A 473 -14.30 -24.62 -18.22
N GLN A 474 -13.48 -25.39 -17.52
CA GLN A 474 -13.73 -25.68 -16.12
C GLN A 474 -13.43 -24.43 -15.31
N LEU A 475 -14.33 -24.04 -14.41
CA LEU A 475 -14.16 -22.96 -13.46
C LEU A 475 -13.75 -23.56 -12.12
N VAL A 476 -12.45 -23.51 -11.82
CA VAL A 476 -11.86 -24.14 -10.62
C VAL A 476 -11.74 -23.12 -9.51
N VAL A 477 -12.41 -23.37 -8.39
CA VAL A 477 -12.38 -22.51 -7.20
C VAL A 477 -10.94 -22.42 -6.65
N ALA A 478 -10.39 -21.21 -6.53
CA ALA A 478 -8.97 -21.00 -6.30
C ALA A 478 -8.50 -21.43 -4.90
N ASP A 479 -9.35 -21.32 -3.88
CA ASP A 479 -9.01 -21.64 -2.49
C ASP A 479 -8.98 -23.15 -2.17
N ASN A 480 -9.71 -23.98 -2.94
CA ASN A 480 -9.88 -25.39 -2.60
C ASN A 480 -9.70 -26.38 -3.77
N ASN A 481 -9.51 -25.88 -5.02
CA ASN A 481 -9.32 -26.66 -6.25
C ASN A 481 -10.53 -27.56 -6.65
N LEU A 482 -11.73 -27.29 -6.16
CA LEU A 482 -12.95 -27.91 -6.66
C LEU A 482 -13.47 -27.18 -7.88
N CYS A 483 -14.25 -27.85 -8.73
CA CYS A 483 -14.83 -27.28 -9.93
C CYS A 483 -16.27 -26.82 -9.70
N MET A 484 -16.65 -25.68 -10.25
CA MET A 484 -18.05 -25.30 -10.39
C MET A 484 -18.80 -26.40 -11.16
N ASP A 485 -19.94 -26.83 -10.68
CA ASP A 485 -20.63 -28.01 -11.13
C ASP A 485 -22.15 -27.76 -11.20
N VAL A 486 -22.80 -28.32 -12.22
CA VAL A 486 -24.24 -28.42 -12.23
C VAL A 486 -24.64 -29.67 -11.48
N TYR A 487 -25.25 -29.51 -10.30
CA TYR A 487 -25.61 -30.60 -9.39
C TYR A 487 -26.31 -31.77 -10.11
N GLY A 488 -25.72 -32.95 -9.96
CA GLY A 488 -26.28 -34.19 -10.49
C GLY A 488 -26.35 -34.27 -12.01
N ASP A 489 -25.52 -33.54 -12.76
CA ASP A 489 -25.56 -33.45 -14.23
C ASP A 489 -26.95 -33.07 -14.77
N SER A 490 -27.70 -32.29 -14.00
CA SER A 490 -29.07 -31.89 -14.31
C SER A 490 -29.14 -31.01 -15.57
N ARG A 491 -30.18 -31.19 -16.36
CA ARG A 491 -30.51 -30.35 -17.53
C ARG A 491 -31.78 -29.52 -17.32
N SER A 492 -32.22 -29.42 -16.09
CA SER A 492 -33.47 -28.73 -15.73
C SER A 492 -33.18 -27.34 -15.18
N THR A 493 -34.03 -26.36 -15.50
CA THR A 493 -34.04 -25.07 -14.81
C THR A 493 -34.30 -25.26 -13.32
N GLY A 494 -33.69 -24.42 -12.49
CA GLY A 494 -33.77 -24.48 -11.04
C GLY A 494 -32.81 -25.50 -10.40
N ALA A 495 -32.06 -26.30 -11.18
CA ALA A 495 -31.02 -27.14 -10.61
C ALA A 495 -29.89 -26.31 -10.01
N ALA A 496 -29.43 -26.70 -8.82
CA ALA A 496 -28.38 -25.99 -8.10
C ALA A 496 -27.04 -25.97 -8.88
N ILE A 497 -26.30 -24.91 -8.71
CA ILE A 497 -24.88 -24.84 -9.06
C ILE A 497 -24.11 -25.00 -7.75
N ASP A 498 -23.26 -26.02 -7.68
CA ASP A 498 -22.42 -26.29 -6.53
C ASP A 498 -20.93 -26.39 -6.90
N GLN A 499 -20.09 -26.76 -5.97
CA GLN A 499 -18.72 -27.16 -6.27
C GLN A 499 -18.55 -28.67 -6.08
N TRP A 500 -17.81 -29.30 -6.96
CA TRP A 500 -17.54 -30.74 -6.91
C TRP A 500 -16.11 -31.09 -7.31
N THR A 501 -15.69 -32.31 -7.01
CA THR A 501 -14.39 -32.80 -7.52
C THR A 501 -14.35 -32.69 -9.05
N CYS A 502 -13.30 -32.08 -9.59
CA CYS A 502 -13.16 -31.90 -11.03
C CYS A 502 -13.14 -33.25 -11.77
N ASN A 503 -14.04 -33.46 -12.73
CA ASN A 503 -14.20 -34.68 -13.47
C ASN A 503 -14.11 -34.50 -15.00
N GLY A 504 -14.07 -33.24 -15.49
CA GLY A 504 -13.96 -32.91 -16.91
C GLY A 504 -15.23 -33.13 -17.72
N GLN A 505 -16.37 -33.47 -17.11
CA GLN A 505 -17.64 -33.68 -17.81
C GLN A 505 -18.34 -32.36 -18.16
N GLY A 506 -19.34 -32.42 -19.04
CA GLY A 506 -20.02 -31.23 -19.56
C GLY A 506 -20.76 -30.39 -18.52
N ASN A 507 -21.15 -30.99 -17.38
CA ASN A 507 -21.76 -30.28 -16.26
C ASN A 507 -20.78 -29.42 -15.46
N GLN A 508 -19.46 -29.54 -15.73
CA GLN A 508 -18.42 -28.71 -15.17
C GLN A 508 -17.74 -27.81 -16.22
N GLN A 509 -18.29 -27.78 -17.43
CA GLN A 509 -17.79 -26.97 -18.53
C GLN A 509 -18.75 -25.80 -18.78
N PHE A 510 -18.22 -24.59 -18.67
CA PHE A 510 -18.99 -23.36 -18.85
C PHE A 510 -18.34 -22.47 -19.91
N ARG A 511 -19.15 -21.85 -20.74
CA ARG A 511 -18.69 -20.80 -21.65
C ARG A 511 -19.33 -19.47 -21.31
N PHE A 512 -18.61 -18.41 -21.57
CA PHE A 512 -19.12 -17.06 -21.45
C PHE A 512 -19.81 -16.65 -22.77
N VAL A 513 -21.05 -16.24 -22.69
CA VAL A 513 -21.81 -15.72 -23.82
C VAL A 513 -21.96 -14.22 -23.64
N ALA A 514 -21.16 -13.43 -24.34
CA ALA A 514 -21.07 -11.99 -24.16
C ALA A 514 -22.41 -11.29 -24.41
N ALA A 515 -22.71 -10.30 -23.57
CA ALA A 515 -23.82 -9.36 -23.69
C ALA A 515 -23.28 -7.90 -23.68
N SER A 516 -24.13 -6.91 -23.54
CA SER A 516 -23.73 -5.51 -23.54
C SER A 516 -23.04 -5.09 -22.23
N GLY A 517 -22.08 -4.16 -22.31
CA GLY A 517 -21.44 -3.54 -21.15
C GLY A 517 -20.46 -4.44 -20.40
N GLY A 518 -19.82 -5.41 -21.09
CA GLY A 518 -18.86 -6.33 -20.49
C GLY A 518 -19.51 -7.51 -19.76
N TYR A 519 -20.80 -7.49 -19.54
CA TYR A 519 -21.54 -8.59 -18.94
C TYR A 519 -21.76 -9.73 -19.94
N GLY A 520 -22.01 -10.94 -19.43
CA GLY A 520 -22.39 -12.10 -20.23
C GLY A 520 -23.02 -13.20 -19.37
N GLU A 521 -23.51 -14.22 -20.06
CA GLU A 521 -24.09 -15.41 -19.44
C GLU A 521 -23.02 -16.50 -19.30
N LEU A 522 -22.93 -17.13 -18.13
CA LEU A 522 -22.14 -18.33 -17.90
C LEU A 522 -23.01 -19.55 -18.25
N ARG A 523 -22.76 -20.16 -19.41
CA ARG A 523 -23.62 -21.22 -19.98
C ARG A 523 -23.00 -22.60 -19.82
N ALA A 524 -23.68 -23.48 -19.15
CA ALA A 524 -23.28 -24.87 -18.95
C ALA A 524 -23.32 -25.69 -20.27
N GLN A 525 -22.32 -26.52 -20.51
CA GLN A 525 -22.23 -27.34 -21.72
C GLN A 525 -23.25 -28.45 -21.76
N ASN A 526 -23.50 -29.11 -20.62
CA ASN A 526 -24.42 -30.27 -20.54
C ASN A 526 -25.88 -29.91 -20.83
N SER A 527 -26.31 -28.74 -20.35
CA SER A 527 -27.72 -28.32 -20.37
C SER A 527 -28.02 -27.21 -21.38
N GLY A 528 -27.04 -26.38 -21.71
CA GLY A 528 -27.23 -25.13 -22.45
C GLY A 528 -27.97 -24.05 -21.66
N LEU A 529 -28.14 -24.23 -20.34
CA LEU A 529 -28.73 -23.25 -19.43
C LEU A 529 -27.67 -22.35 -18.82
N ASP A 530 -28.09 -21.19 -18.33
CA ASP A 530 -27.22 -20.17 -17.75
C ASP A 530 -27.18 -20.27 -16.23
N VAL A 531 -26.04 -19.90 -15.64
CA VAL A 531 -25.86 -19.71 -14.20
C VAL A 531 -26.57 -18.43 -13.79
N ALA A 532 -27.46 -18.49 -12.82
CA ALA A 532 -28.28 -17.36 -12.39
C ALA A 532 -28.52 -17.36 -10.88
N VAL A 533 -28.81 -16.19 -10.33
CA VAL A 533 -29.33 -16.04 -8.98
C VAL A 533 -30.84 -16.33 -9.00
N ALA A 534 -31.32 -17.29 -8.22
CA ALA A 534 -32.71 -17.64 -8.14
C ALA A 534 -33.58 -16.43 -7.75
N ASP A 535 -34.79 -16.38 -8.32
CA ASP A 535 -35.79 -15.35 -8.03
C ASP A 535 -35.28 -13.91 -8.14
N SER A 536 -34.17 -13.69 -8.85
CA SER A 536 -33.49 -12.38 -8.93
C SER A 536 -33.15 -11.76 -7.56
N SER A 537 -32.80 -12.61 -6.58
CA SER A 537 -32.41 -12.18 -5.24
C SER A 537 -31.25 -11.18 -5.29
N THR A 538 -31.25 -10.23 -4.36
CA THR A 538 -30.09 -9.33 -4.11
C THR A 538 -29.53 -9.51 -2.71
N ALA A 539 -29.98 -10.53 -1.99
CA ALA A 539 -29.52 -10.83 -0.64
C ALA A 539 -28.22 -11.65 -0.69
N PRO A 540 -27.17 -11.26 0.07
CA PRO A 540 -25.94 -12.04 0.16
C PRO A 540 -26.10 -13.26 1.09
N GLY A 541 -25.31 -14.32 0.87
CA GLY A 541 -25.18 -15.45 1.78
C GLY A 541 -26.38 -16.40 1.80
N ILE A 542 -27.10 -16.49 0.70
CA ILE A 542 -28.14 -17.46 0.49
C ILE A 542 -27.66 -18.39 -0.63
N PRO A 543 -27.57 -19.73 -0.43
CA PRO A 543 -27.14 -20.66 -1.47
C PRO A 543 -28.27 -20.81 -2.51
N ASP A 544 -28.33 -19.85 -3.44
CA ASP A 544 -29.41 -19.65 -4.39
C ASP A 544 -28.93 -19.59 -5.86
N ILE A 545 -27.70 -19.99 -6.14
CA ILE A 545 -27.20 -20.06 -7.52
C ILE A 545 -27.75 -21.33 -8.20
N VAL A 546 -28.42 -21.12 -9.32
CA VAL A 546 -29.17 -22.18 -10.04
C VAL A 546 -28.98 -22.05 -11.56
N GLN A 547 -29.45 -23.09 -12.30
CA GLN A 547 -29.60 -23.01 -13.75
C GLN A 547 -30.89 -22.25 -14.12
N GLN A 548 -30.80 -21.37 -15.12
CA GLN A 548 -31.93 -20.63 -15.70
C GLN A 548 -31.93 -20.75 -17.23
N ALA A 549 -33.10 -20.65 -17.85
CA ALA A 549 -33.16 -20.56 -19.31
C ALA A 549 -32.44 -19.30 -19.83
N PRO A 550 -31.67 -19.39 -20.96
CA PRO A 550 -31.05 -18.26 -21.58
C PRO A 550 -32.02 -17.11 -21.88
N GLY A 551 -31.58 -15.87 -21.73
CA GLY A 551 -32.43 -14.71 -22.01
C GLY A 551 -31.90 -13.37 -21.56
N ALA A 552 -30.63 -13.30 -21.19
CA ALA A 552 -29.93 -12.10 -20.78
C ALA A 552 -30.65 -11.29 -19.67
N ALA A 553 -31.30 -12.00 -18.76
CA ALA A 553 -31.92 -11.40 -17.58
C ALA A 553 -30.81 -10.91 -16.61
N ALA A 554 -31.04 -9.79 -15.91
CA ALA A 554 -29.99 -9.18 -15.08
C ALA A 554 -29.38 -10.14 -14.03
N ASN A 555 -30.20 -11.07 -13.48
CA ASN A 555 -29.76 -12.07 -12.49
C ASN A 555 -28.91 -13.21 -13.09
N SER A 556 -28.87 -13.40 -14.41
CA SER A 556 -28.01 -14.36 -15.12
C SER A 556 -26.84 -13.69 -15.86
N LEU A 557 -26.70 -12.38 -15.74
CA LEU A 557 -25.61 -11.64 -16.36
C LEU A 557 -24.51 -11.38 -15.34
N TRP A 558 -23.31 -11.83 -15.69
CA TRP A 558 -22.10 -11.75 -14.88
C TRP A 558 -21.03 -10.93 -15.58
N LEU A 559 -20.36 -10.05 -14.83
CA LEU A 559 -19.17 -9.34 -15.28
C LEU A 559 -17.94 -10.13 -14.80
N PRO A 560 -17.14 -10.71 -15.70
CA PRO A 560 -15.91 -11.37 -15.31
C PRO A 560 -14.85 -10.32 -14.99
N VAL A 561 -14.39 -10.30 -13.75
CA VAL A 561 -13.31 -9.43 -13.26
C VAL A 561 -12.05 -10.28 -13.10
N ARG A 562 -11.06 -10.04 -13.95
CA ARG A 562 -9.81 -10.81 -13.91
C ARG A 562 -8.96 -10.37 -12.73
N GLN A 563 -8.56 -11.31 -11.89
CA GLN A 563 -7.70 -11.10 -10.74
C GLN A 563 -6.22 -11.08 -11.15
N SER A 564 -5.36 -10.58 -10.26
CA SER A 564 -3.91 -10.44 -10.51
C SER A 564 -3.18 -11.77 -10.74
N ASP A 565 -3.71 -12.88 -10.21
CA ASP A 565 -3.20 -14.24 -10.43
C ASP A 565 -3.74 -14.90 -11.72
N GLY A 566 -4.60 -14.19 -12.45
CA GLY A 566 -5.21 -14.67 -13.69
C GLY A 566 -6.55 -15.39 -13.51
N ALA A 567 -7.01 -15.63 -12.29
CA ALA A 567 -8.36 -16.12 -11.99
C ALA A 567 -9.43 -15.05 -12.31
N TYR A 568 -10.68 -15.45 -12.28
CA TYR A 568 -11.82 -14.57 -12.52
C TYR A 568 -12.79 -14.56 -11.33
N GLU A 569 -13.19 -13.38 -10.90
CA GLU A 569 -14.32 -13.12 -10.04
C GLU A 569 -15.51 -12.71 -10.93
N PHE A 570 -16.73 -13.15 -10.61
CA PHE A 570 -17.91 -12.89 -11.45
C PHE A 570 -18.91 -12.02 -10.69
N GLN A 571 -19.06 -10.75 -11.08
CA GLN A 571 -20.00 -9.83 -10.46
C GLN A 571 -21.37 -9.90 -11.13
N ASN A 572 -22.42 -10.13 -10.36
CA ASN A 572 -23.79 -10.20 -10.87
C ASN A 572 -24.33 -8.81 -11.21
N LYS A 573 -24.97 -8.66 -12.37
CA LYS A 573 -25.52 -7.39 -12.85
C LYS A 573 -26.70 -6.88 -12.02
N ASN A 574 -27.51 -7.79 -11.48
CA ASN A 574 -28.71 -7.43 -10.72
C ASN A 574 -28.41 -6.95 -9.31
N SER A 575 -27.51 -7.65 -8.61
CA SER A 575 -27.21 -7.40 -7.20
C SER A 575 -25.94 -6.59 -6.98
N GLY A 576 -24.98 -6.61 -7.94
CA GLY A 576 -23.63 -6.10 -7.75
C GLY A 576 -22.76 -6.97 -6.83
N LEU A 577 -23.27 -8.13 -6.36
CA LEU A 577 -22.52 -9.10 -5.56
C LEU A 577 -21.75 -10.06 -6.46
N CYS A 578 -20.75 -10.76 -5.90
CA CYS A 578 -19.94 -11.73 -6.63
C CYS A 578 -20.34 -13.17 -6.36
N LEU A 579 -20.20 -14.02 -7.36
CA LEU A 579 -20.38 -15.46 -7.26
C LEU A 579 -19.42 -16.02 -6.20
N ASP A 580 -19.95 -16.77 -5.23
CA ASP A 580 -19.23 -17.18 -4.02
C ASP A 580 -19.54 -18.65 -3.70
N VAL A 581 -18.59 -19.37 -3.12
CA VAL A 581 -18.86 -20.67 -2.52
C VAL A 581 -19.38 -20.43 -1.11
N TYR A 582 -20.64 -20.76 -0.86
CA TYR A 582 -21.31 -20.50 0.41
C TYR A 582 -20.49 -20.94 1.63
N GLY A 583 -20.26 -19.97 2.52
CA GLY A 583 -19.51 -20.17 3.74
C GLY A 583 -18.01 -20.47 3.54
N ALA A 584 -17.45 -20.24 2.37
CA ALA A 584 -16.08 -20.62 1.99
C ALA A 584 -15.79 -22.11 2.31
N ALA A 585 -16.75 -22.97 2.04
CA ALA A 585 -16.65 -24.40 2.35
C ALA A 585 -15.67 -25.11 1.41
N GLY A 586 -14.77 -25.94 1.97
CA GLY A 586 -13.78 -26.72 1.22
C GLY A 586 -14.23 -28.14 0.82
N ASN A 587 -15.51 -28.48 0.93
CA ASN A 587 -16.03 -29.82 0.64
C ASN A 587 -16.88 -29.85 -0.65
N PRO A 588 -16.85 -30.96 -1.40
CA PRO A 588 -17.73 -31.16 -2.55
C PRO A 588 -19.23 -31.15 -2.16
N GLY A 589 -20.07 -30.65 -3.07
CA GLY A 589 -21.53 -30.56 -2.88
C GLY A 589 -22.00 -29.29 -2.20
N GLN A 590 -21.11 -28.37 -1.93
CA GLN A 590 -21.50 -27.05 -1.40
C GLN A 590 -22.07 -26.18 -2.52
N GLN A 591 -23.34 -25.80 -2.41
CA GLN A 591 -23.98 -24.89 -3.36
C GLN A 591 -23.34 -23.51 -3.30
N LEU A 592 -23.26 -22.86 -4.46
CA LEU A 592 -22.78 -21.48 -4.59
C LEU A 592 -23.89 -20.51 -4.14
N ASP A 593 -23.44 -19.35 -3.68
CA ASP A 593 -24.26 -18.19 -3.37
C ASP A 593 -23.71 -16.92 -4.04
N GLN A 594 -24.18 -15.78 -3.63
CA GLN A 594 -23.59 -14.50 -3.94
C GLN A 594 -23.21 -13.77 -2.65
N TRP A 595 -22.03 -13.14 -2.65
CA TRP A 595 -21.53 -12.39 -1.51
C TRP A 595 -20.87 -11.09 -1.96
N GLN A 596 -20.57 -10.19 -1.02
CA GLN A 596 -19.81 -8.99 -1.33
C GLN A 596 -18.49 -9.36 -2.01
N CYS A 597 -18.18 -8.71 -3.13
CA CYS A 597 -16.97 -8.96 -3.90
C CYS A 597 -15.71 -8.74 -3.06
N LYS A 598 -14.84 -9.74 -3.01
CA LYS A 598 -13.61 -9.69 -2.22
C LYS A 598 -12.50 -8.95 -2.95
N ASN A 599 -12.53 -8.99 -4.28
CA ASN A 599 -11.52 -8.35 -5.15
C ASN A 599 -10.08 -8.71 -4.75
N MET A 600 -9.87 -9.95 -4.32
CA MET A 600 -8.59 -10.48 -3.84
C MET A 600 -8.35 -11.85 -4.45
N PRO A 601 -7.15 -12.13 -5.00
CA PRO A 601 -6.85 -13.42 -5.61
C PRO A 601 -6.80 -14.55 -4.57
N GLY A 602 -7.11 -15.77 -5.02
CA GLY A 602 -7.00 -16.99 -4.22
C GLY A 602 -8.13 -17.22 -3.24
N THR A 603 -9.27 -16.56 -3.40
CA THR A 603 -10.44 -16.72 -2.53
C THR A 603 -11.45 -17.73 -3.10
N ASN A 604 -12.51 -18.03 -2.32
CA ASN A 604 -13.66 -18.83 -2.76
C ASN A 604 -14.58 -18.10 -3.76
N GLN A 605 -14.21 -16.88 -4.20
CA GLN A 605 -14.87 -16.12 -5.28
C GLN A 605 -14.06 -16.14 -6.58
N ASP A 606 -12.85 -16.67 -6.54
CA ASP A 606 -11.95 -16.69 -7.68
C ASP A 606 -11.99 -18.05 -8.38
N PHE A 607 -12.14 -18.00 -9.68
CA PHE A 607 -12.25 -19.17 -10.53
C PHE A 607 -11.11 -19.20 -11.55
N ILE A 608 -10.26 -20.22 -11.42
CA ILE A 608 -9.17 -20.50 -12.35
C ILE A 608 -9.75 -21.25 -13.55
N LEU A 609 -9.43 -20.81 -14.76
CA LEU A 609 -9.86 -21.49 -15.99
C LEU A 609 -8.95 -22.67 -16.31
N ARG A 610 -9.52 -23.82 -16.62
CA ARG A 610 -8.83 -25.02 -17.13
C ARG A 610 -9.49 -25.59 -18.37
#